data_0ffaa778619302507e6dfd850b792631
#
_entry.id   0ffaa778619302507e6dfd850b792631
#
_cell.length_a   1.000
_cell.length_b   1.000
_cell.length_c   1.000
_cell.angle_alpha   90.00
_cell.angle_beta   90.00
_cell.angle_gamma   90.00
#
_symmetry.space_group_name_H-M   'P 1'
#
loop_
_entity.id
_entity.type
_entity.pdbx_description
1 polymer ?
#
loop_
_entity_poly.entity_id
_entity_poly.type
_entity_poly.pdbx_seq_one_letter_code
_entity_poly.pdbx_strand_id
1 'polypeptide(L)'
;MDAQAYGGNNDRRQSEIQHDLPRILSRAARGTGLDRSQWHIQPKGDEELAVHPMDGTEPRLVDDFVRHLVAELREYNGLRVPTARMRLRAAIHHGPVELADNGFAGSTVVTTARLLSSRHLYDALRTNDGADLALLLSDDVYRSTVAGGHTTLPAADFRRVTVREKECEAVAWLQVPGHAAHHPAAGGPAAERPQPPTDGAPGDASAARHDYRGEQISVNHFTAPVDLRGGVVGFGSAGG
;
A
#
# COMPACT_ATOMS: atom_id res chain seq x y z
N MET A 1 -1.84 4.93 7.01
CA MET A 1 -1.86 6.20 6.27
C MET A 1 -1.49 7.31 7.21
N ASP A 2 -0.69 8.21 6.77
CA ASP A 2 -0.32 9.36 7.57
C ASP A 2 -0.26 10.65 6.74
N ALA A 3 -0.33 11.81 7.42
CA ALA A 3 -0.22 13.11 6.77
C ALA A 3 1.25 13.53 6.67
N GLN A 4 1.66 13.92 5.46
CA GLN A 4 3.01 14.42 5.20
C GLN A 4 3.28 15.71 5.99
N ALA A 5 4.49 15.82 6.57
CA ALA A 5 4.99 17.01 7.26
C ALA A 5 4.13 17.48 8.45
N TYR A 6 3.38 16.58 9.09
CA TYR A 6 2.53 16.90 10.23
C TYR A 6 3.28 17.61 11.36
N GLY A 7 4.44 17.09 11.77
CA GLY A 7 5.24 17.65 12.86
C GLY A 7 5.81 19.05 12.59
N GLY A 8 5.85 19.51 11.33
CA GLY A 8 6.25 20.87 10.96
C GLY A 8 5.11 21.90 11.02
N ASN A 9 3.89 21.47 11.32
CA ASN A 9 2.73 22.36 11.43
C ASN A 9 2.61 22.94 12.84
N ASN A 10 1.92 24.08 12.96
CA ASN A 10 1.52 24.62 14.26
C ASN A 10 0.36 23.78 14.86
N ASP A 11 0.11 23.96 16.16
CA ASP A 11 -0.88 23.16 16.92
C ASP A 11 -2.28 23.22 16.31
N ARG A 12 -2.70 24.38 15.82
CA ARG A 12 -4.02 24.54 15.18
C ARG A 12 -4.12 23.68 13.94
N ARG A 13 -3.10 23.70 13.09
CA ARG A 13 -3.09 22.87 11.86
C ARG A 13 -3.01 21.39 12.16
N GLN A 14 -2.24 21.01 13.17
CA GLN A 14 -2.19 19.63 13.64
C GLN A 14 -3.58 19.16 14.10
N SER A 15 -4.28 19.98 14.90
CA SER A 15 -5.65 19.67 15.34
C SER A 15 -6.64 19.57 14.17
N GLU A 16 -6.54 20.46 13.16
CA GLU A 16 -7.36 20.39 11.94
C GLU A 16 -7.13 19.07 11.18
N ILE A 17 -5.88 18.64 11.01
CA ILE A 17 -5.53 17.39 10.34
C ILE A 17 -6.13 16.20 11.09
N GLN A 18 -5.96 16.12 12.40
CA GLN A 18 -6.53 15.03 13.22
C GLN A 18 -8.07 14.97 13.13
N HIS A 19 -8.71 16.11 12.99
CA HIS A 19 -10.16 16.20 12.85
C HIS A 19 -10.64 15.81 11.44
N ASP A 20 -9.94 16.24 10.40
CA ASP A 20 -10.39 16.12 9.02
C ASP A 20 -10.00 14.79 8.37
N LEU A 21 -8.84 14.23 8.72
CA LEU A 21 -8.37 12.96 8.14
C LEU A 21 -9.39 11.81 8.27
N PRO A 22 -9.94 11.50 9.48
CA PRO A 22 -10.92 10.41 9.61
C PRO A 22 -12.20 10.67 8.80
N ARG A 23 -12.58 11.94 8.62
CA ARG A 23 -13.76 12.33 7.84
C ARG A 23 -13.56 12.14 6.35
N ILE A 24 -12.39 12.52 5.82
CA ILE A 24 -12.00 12.29 4.43
C ILE A 24 -12.01 10.78 4.14
N LEU A 25 -11.37 9.98 5.00
CA LEU A 25 -11.34 8.52 4.86
C LEU A 25 -12.75 7.90 4.91
N SER A 26 -13.61 8.41 5.78
CA SER A 26 -14.98 7.91 5.90
C SER A 26 -15.84 8.29 4.69
N ARG A 27 -15.65 9.48 4.10
CA ARG A 27 -16.33 9.87 2.86
C ARG A 27 -15.85 9.01 1.68
N ALA A 28 -14.55 8.81 1.55
CA ALA A 28 -13.98 7.95 0.52
C ALA A 28 -14.57 6.53 0.58
N ALA A 29 -14.62 5.91 1.76
CA ALA A 29 -15.19 4.57 1.94
C ALA A 29 -16.68 4.51 1.57
N ARG A 30 -17.48 5.48 2.03
CA ARG A 30 -18.91 5.54 1.68
C ARG A 30 -19.14 5.67 0.17
N GLY A 31 -18.31 6.43 -0.53
CA GLY A 31 -18.39 6.58 -1.99
C GLY A 31 -18.17 5.26 -2.73
N THR A 32 -17.54 4.28 -2.11
CA THR A 32 -17.27 2.95 -2.69
C THR A 32 -18.19 1.87 -2.16
N GLY A 33 -19.08 2.17 -1.23
CA GLY A 33 -19.90 1.18 -0.55
C GLY A 33 -19.12 0.30 0.45
N LEU A 34 -17.92 0.72 0.85
CA LEU A 34 -17.19 0.08 1.94
C LEU A 34 -17.67 0.63 3.28
N ASP A 35 -18.09 -0.28 4.17
CA ASP A 35 -18.57 0.11 5.50
C ASP A 35 -17.43 0.13 6.52
N ARG A 36 -16.95 1.34 6.82
CA ARG A 36 -15.89 1.51 7.83
C ARG A 36 -16.29 1.13 9.24
N SER A 37 -17.58 0.95 9.54
CA SER A 37 -17.99 0.46 10.85
C SER A 37 -17.58 -0.99 11.09
N GLN A 38 -17.28 -1.74 10.02
CA GLN A 38 -16.77 -3.10 10.06
C GLN A 38 -15.23 -3.16 10.19
N TRP A 39 -14.58 -2.01 10.14
CA TRP A 39 -13.11 -1.95 10.23
C TRP A 39 -12.69 -1.75 11.68
N HIS A 40 -11.60 -2.38 12.05
CA HIS A 40 -10.93 -2.04 13.29
C HIS A 40 -9.95 -0.91 13.03
N ILE A 41 -10.19 0.26 13.66
CA ILE A 41 -9.44 1.48 13.39
C ILE A 41 -8.68 1.89 14.65
N GLN A 42 -7.39 2.12 14.49
CA GLN A 42 -6.52 2.67 15.53
C GLN A 42 -5.96 4.02 15.04
N PRO A 43 -6.53 5.14 15.53
CA PRO A 43 -6.00 6.46 15.21
C PRO A 43 -4.79 6.76 16.09
N LYS A 44 -3.82 7.49 15.53
CA LYS A 44 -2.63 7.95 16.23
C LYS A 44 -2.21 9.32 15.68
N GLY A 45 -2.84 10.37 16.16
CA GLY A 45 -2.56 11.73 15.69
C GLY A 45 -2.94 11.93 14.23
N ASP A 46 -1.94 12.15 13.38
CA ASP A 46 -2.08 12.30 11.93
C ASP A 46 -2.08 10.97 11.16
N GLU A 47 -2.05 9.89 11.89
CA GLU A 47 -1.92 8.53 11.38
C GLU A 47 -3.16 7.72 11.71
N GLU A 48 -3.52 6.83 10.80
CA GLU A 48 -4.54 5.81 11.03
C GLU A 48 -4.04 4.44 10.56
N LEU A 49 -4.06 3.46 11.45
CA LEU A 49 -4.00 2.05 11.13
C LEU A 49 -5.44 1.51 11.08
N ALA A 50 -5.81 0.93 9.96
CA ALA A 50 -7.11 0.30 9.78
C ALA A 50 -6.95 -1.16 9.34
N VAL A 51 -7.65 -2.07 10.01
CA VAL A 51 -7.74 -3.47 9.66
C VAL A 51 -9.11 -3.72 9.06
N HIS A 52 -9.11 -4.17 7.81
CA HIS A 52 -10.29 -4.54 7.05
C HIS A 52 -10.37 -6.06 6.94
N PRO A 53 -11.54 -6.70 7.18
CA PRO A 53 -11.70 -8.13 6.95
C PRO A 53 -11.40 -8.53 5.51
N MET A 54 -10.80 -9.71 5.31
CA MET A 54 -10.65 -10.30 3.98
C MET A 54 -11.98 -10.96 3.58
N ASP A 55 -12.81 -10.24 2.85
CA ASP A 55 -14.17 -10.65 2.48
C ASP A 55 -14.41 -10.61 0.96
N GLY A 56 -13.33 -10.44 0.17
CA GLY A 56 -13.40 -10.33 -1.29
C GLY A 56 -13.57 -8.89 -1.78
N THR A 57 -13.57 -7.89 -0.89
CA THR A 57 -13.64 -6.47 -1.27
C THR A 57 -12.27 -5.81 -1.43
N GLU A 58 -11.17 -6.56 -1.28
CA GLU A 58 -9.80 -6.05 -1.39
C GLU A 58 -9.52 -5.33 -2.72
N PRO A 59 -9.99 -5.80 -3.90
CA PRO A 59 -9.83 -5.05 -5.14
C PRO A 59 -10.50 -3.68 -5.09
N ARG A 60 -11.68 -3.59 -4.48
CA ARG A 60 -12.41 -2.33 -4.30
C ARG A 60 -11.65 -1.36 -3.38
N LEU A 61 -10.97 -1.90 -2.37
CA LEU A 61 -10.14 -1.11 -1.48
C LEU A 61 -8.92 -0.52 -2.21
N VAL A 62 -8.28 -1.32 -3.08
CA VAL A 62 -7.10 -0.89 -3.84
C VAL A 62 -7.45 0.09 -4.96
N ASP A 63 -8.60 -0.06 -5.60
CA ASP A 63 -9.03 0.74 -6.75
C ASP A 63 -10.03 1.83 -6.33
N ASP A 64 -11.29 1.47 -6.08
CA ASP A 64 -12.37 2.43 -5.86
C ASP A 64 -12.11 3.36 -4.67
N PHE A 65 -11.71 2.79 -3.54
CA PHE A 65 -11.44 3.57 -2.34
C PHE A 65 -10.27 4.55 -2.55
N VAL A 66 -9.19 4.13 -3.21
CA VAL A 66 -8.05 5.00 -3.50
C VAL A 66 -8.47 6.13 -4.44
N ARG A 67 -9.27 5.85 -5.48
CA ARG A 67 -9.80 6.88 -6.39
C ARG A 67 -10.68 7.90 -5.67
N HIS A 68 -11.59 7.41 -4.82
CA HIS A 68 -12.45 8.29 -4.01
C HIS A 68 -11.65 9.11 -3.01
N LEU A 69 -10.64 8.51 -2.37
CA LEU A 69 -9.75 9.22 -1.45
C LEU A 69 -9.00 10.36 -2.14
N VAL A 70 -8.50 10.13 -3.35
CA VAL A 70 -7.86 11.19 -4.16
C VAL A 70 -8.85 12.30 -4.49
N ALA A 71 -10.10 11.97 -4.84
CA ALA A 71 -11.15 12.96 -5.11
C ALA A 71 -11.47 13.81 -3.87
N GLU A 72 -11.65 13.17 -2.71
CA GLU A 72 -11.89 13.85 -1.44
C GLU A 72 -10.71 14.75 -1.01
N LEU A 73 -9.48 14.30 -1.23
CA LEU A 73 -8.29 15.13 -0.97
C LEU A 73 -8.21 16.33 -1.92
N ARG A 74 -8.53 16.16 -3.19
CA ARG A 74 -8.58 17.27 -4.17
C ARG A 74 -9.63 18.30 -3.78
N GLU A 75 -10.82 17.87 -3.39
CA GLU A 75 -11.87 18.75 -2.90
C GLU A 75 -11.41 19.49 -1.65
N TYR A 76 -10.89 18.77 -0.67
CA TYR A 76 -10.35 19.34 0.56
C TYR A 76 -9.25 20.36 0.31
N ASN A 77 -8.35 20.09 -0.63
CA ASN A 77 -7.18 20.92 -0.94
C ASN A 77 -7.50 22.08 -1.91
N GLY A 78 -8.62 22.00 -2.65
CA GLY A 78 -8.93 22.92 -3.72
C GLY A 78 -9.08 24.39 -3.29
N LEU A 79 -9.46 24.64 -2.04
CA LEU A 79 -9.61 26.00 -1.49
C LEU A 79 -8.48 26.35 -0.50
N ARG A 80 -7.38 25.58 -0.47
CA ARG A 80 -6.29 25.77 0.49
C ARG A 80 -5.02 26.23 -0.20
N VAL A 81 -4.29 27.10 0.46
CA VAL A 81 -2.93 27.48 0.04
C VAL A 81 -2.01 26.25 0.08
N PRO A 82 -0.95 26.20 -0.73
CA PRO A 82 -0.08 25.02 -0.82
C PRO A 82 0.43 24.51 0.52
N THR A 83 0.76 25.40 1.45
CA THR A 83 1.25 25.06 2.81
C THR A 83 0.17 24.47 3.73
N ALA A 84 -1.11 24.64 3.38
CA ALA A 84 -2.24 24.13 4.15
C ALA A 84 -2.90 22.89 3.49
N ARG A 85 -2.34 22.38 2.39
CA ARG A 85 -2.83 21.14 1.77
C ARG A 85 -2.56 19.94 2.66
N MET A 86 -3.46 18.98 2.62
CA MET A 86 -3.25 17.65 3.22
C MET A 86 -2.77 16.70 2.14
N ARG A 87 -1.59 16.15 2.32
CA ARG A 87 -0.99 15.15 1.43
C ARG A 87 -0.73 13.90 2.23
N LEU A 88 -1.14 12.76 1.70
CA LEU A 88 -1.12 11.50 2.44
C LEU A 88 -0.14 10.51 1.85
N ARG A 89 0.52 9.75 2.73
CA ARG A 89 1.21 8.50 2.41
C ARG A 89 0.32 7.33 2.84
N ALA A 90 0.24 6.31 2.02
CA ALA A 90 -0.55 5.11 2.30
C ALA A 90 0.24 3.85 1.98
N ALA A 91 0.03 2.81 2.78
CA ALA A 91 0.49 1.47 2.49
C ALA A 91 -0.67 0.49 2.67
N ILE A 92 -0.78 -0.48 1.76
CA ILE A 92 -1.75 -1.58 1.85
C ILE A 92 -0.98 -2.89 1.82
N HIS A 93 -1.22 -3.71 2.83
CA HIS A 93 -0.62 -5.03 2.98
C HIS A 93 -1.64 -5.98 3.58
N HIS A 94 -1.55 -7.27 3.31
CA HIS A 94 -2.43 -8.26 3.90
C HIS A 94 -1.65 -9.34 4.67
N GLY A 95 -2.30 -9.93 5.64
CA GLY A 95 -1.78 -11.02 6.45
C GLY A 95 -2.50 -11.15 7.77
N PRO A 96 -2.15 -12.14 8.59
CA PRO A 96 -2.76 -12.36 9.89
C PRO A 96 -2.44 -11.20 10.83
N VAL A 97 -3.45 -10.78 11.61
CA VAL A 97 -3.35 -9.74 12.63
C VAL A 97 -3.97 -10.24 13.91
N GLU A 98 -3.31 -10.00 15.01
CA GLU A 98 -3.82 -10.30 16.34
C GLU A 98 -4.32 -9.01 17.01
N LEU A 99 -5.50 -9.08 17.62
CA LEU A 99 -5.98 -8.03 18.49
C LEU A 99 -5.29 -8.16 19.85
N ALA A 100 -4.60 -7.11 20.28
CA ALA A 100 -3.90 -7.03 21.55
C ALA A 100 -4.53 -5.94 22.43
N ASP A 101 -4.16 -5.89 23.71
CA ASP A 101 -4.71 -4.94 24.68
C ASP A 101 -4.55 -3.47 24.26
N ASN A 102 -3.49 -3.16 23.53
CA ASN A 102 -3.16 -1.80 23.07
C ASN A 102 -3.29 -1.62 21.55
N GLY A 103 -4.12 -2.42 20.86
CA GLY A 103 -4.33 -2.33 19.42
C GLY A 103 -3.99 -3.62 18.69
N PHE A 104 -3.12 -3.57 17.68
CA PHE A 104 -2.82 -4.72 16.83
C PHE A 104 -1.39 -5.17 16.98
N ALA A 105 -1.18 -6.49 16.97
CA ALA A 105 0.11 -7.14 17.01
C ALA A 105 0.31 -8.06 15.78
N GLY A 106 1.56 -8.43 15.55
CA GLY A 106 1.94 -9.37 14.50
C GLY A 106 2.88 -8.78 13.45
N SER A 107 3.54 -9.67 12.72
CA SER A 107 4.51 -9.29 11.66
C SER A 107 3.85 -8.46 10.55
N THR A 108 2.57 -8.69 10.26
CA THR A 108 1.80 -7.96 9.26
C THR A 108 1.71 -6.46 9.61
N VAL A 109 1.44 -6.14 10.88
CA VAL A 109 1.38 -4.75 11.36
C VAL A 109 2.74 -4.08 11.24
N VAL A 110 3.80 -4.80 11.66
CA VAL A 110 5.18 -4.31 11.55
C VAL A 110 5.55 -4.06 10.08
N THR A 111 5.27 -4.99 9.18
CA THR A 111 5.54 -4.84 7.74
C THR A 111 4.79 -3.64 7.17
N THR A 112 3.51 -3.48 7.52
CA THR A 112 2.71 -2.33 7.09
C THR A 112 3.33 -1.00 7.53
N ALA A 113 3.76 -0.92 8.78
CA ALA A 113 4.45 0.27 9.30
C ALA A 113 5.77 0.54 8.57
N ARG A 114 6.55 -0.50 8.22
CA ARG A 114 7.79 -0.35 7.42
C ARG A 114 7.51 0.12 6.00
N LEU A 115 6.47 -0.42 5.36
CA LEU A 115 6.03 0.06 4.04
C LEU A 115 5.66 1.54 4.08
N LEU A 116 4.90 1.96 5.10
CA LEU A 116 4.48 3.35 5.25
C LEU A 116 5.66 4.29 5.53
N SER A 117 6.65 3.86 6.31
CA SER A 117 7.86 4.63 6.62
C SER A 117 8.86 4.67 5.46
N SER A 118 8.58 4.00 4.34
CA SER A 118 9.49 3.87 3.22
C SER A 118 9.89 5.20 2.60
N ARG A 119 11.20 5.38 2.35
CA ARG A 119 11.73 6.52 1.57
C ARG A 119 11.00 6.71 0.25
N HIS A 120 10.54 5.62 -0.39
CA HIS A 120 9.84 5.69 -1.67
C HIS A 120 8.57 6.54 -1.60
N LEU A 121 7.80 6.46 -0.50
CA LEU A 121 6.62 7.31 -0.29
C LEU A 121 6.99 8.77 -0.02
N TYR A 122 8.02 9.03 0.78
CA TYR A 122 8.53 10.38 1.04
C TYR A 122 9.00 11.04 -0.25
N ASP A 123 9.85 10.34 -1.01
CA ASP A 123 10.40 10.85 -2.26
C ASP A 123 9.30 11.03 -3.32
N ALA A 124 8.33 10.14 -3.39
CA ALA A 124 7.22 10.25 -4.32
C ALA A 124 6.42 11.53 -4.11
N LEU A 125 6.07 11.88 -2.89
CA LEU A 125 5.40 13.15 -2.60
C LEU A 125 6.34 14.34 -2.77
N ARG A 126 7.61 14.22 -2.41
CA ARG A 126 8.58 15.32 -2.55
C ARG A 126 8.83 15.69 -4.01
N THR A 127 8.81 14.71 -4.93
CA THR A 127 9.08 14.93 -6.35
C THR A 127 7.83 15.23 -7.18
N ASN A 128 6.64 15.08 -6.60
CA ASN A 128 5.37 15.36 -7.26
C ASN A 128 4.54 16.34 -6.43
N ASP A 129 4.86 17.64 -6.53
CA ASP A 129 4.21 18.68 -5.72
C ASP A 129 2.68 18.77 -5.92
N GLY A 130 2.19 18.36 -7.08
CA GLY A 130 0.76 18.27 -7.37
C GLY A 130 0.05 17.08 -6.75
N ALA A 131 0.78 16.06 -6.27
CA ALA A 131 0.18 14.83 -5.75
C ALA A 131 -0.40 15.04 -4.35
N ASP A 132 -1.60 14.53 -4.14
CA ASP A 132 -2.24 14.50 -2.82
C ASP A 132 -2.07 13.17 -2.09
N LEU A 133 -1.70 12.10 -2.83
CA LEU A 133 -1.52 10.75 -2.30
C LEU A 133 -0.31 10.07 -2.94
N ALA A 134 0.47 9.36 -2.14
CA ALA A 134 1.40 8.32 -2.58
C ALA A 134 1.02 7.00 -1.91
N LEU A 135 0.96 5.92 -2.69
CA LEU A 135 0.49 4.61 -2.28
C LEU A 135 1.57 3.55 -2.51
N LEU A 136 1.81 2.70 -1.50
CA LEU A 136 2.53 1.44 -1.65
C LEU A 136 1.58 0.25 -1.45
N LEU A 137 1.59 -0.67 -2.40
CA LEU A 137 1.01 -2.00 -2.25
C LEU A 137 2.14 -3.00 -1.97
N SER A 138 1.95 -3.90 -1.01
CA SER A 138 2.85 -5.06 -0.91
C SER A 138 2.76 -5.92 -2.17
N ASP A 139 3.78 -6.74 -2.42
CA ASP A 139 3.83 -7.61 -3.62
C ASP A 139 2.61 -8.54 -3.68
N ASP A 140 2.20 -9.09 -2.55
CA ASP A 140 1.04 -9.99 -2.48
C ASP A 140 -0.27 -9.27 -2.81
N VAL A 141 -0.50 -8.07 -2.25
CA VAL A 141 -1.69 -7.26 -2.57
C VAL A 141 -1.69 -6.88 -4.04
N TYR A 142 -0.56 -6.41 -4.57
CA TYR A 142 -0.45 -6.05 -5.99
C TYR A 142 -0.77 -7.24 -6.89
N ARG A 143 -0.18 -8.41 -6.62
CA ARG A 143 -0.40 -9.63 -7.42
C ARG A 143 -1.83 -10.12 -7.37
N SER A 144 -2.43 -10.12 -6.18
CA SER A 144 -3.80 -10.63 -5.99
C SER A 144 -4.88 -9.67 -6.51
N THR A 145 -4.57 -8.38 -6.70
CA THR A 145 -5.56 -7.38 -7.11
C THR A 145 -5.27 -6.83 -8.51
N VAL A 146 -4.19 -6.05 -8.65
CA VAL A 146 -3.87 -5.36 -9.92
C VAL A 146 -3.38 -6.33 -10.98
N ALA A 147 -2.33 -7.10 -10.70
CA ALA A 147 -1.78 -8.06 -11.65
C ALA A 147 -2.75 -9.22 -11.93
N GLY A 148 -3.60 -9.56 -10.96
CA GLY A 148 -4.68 -10.54 -11.12
C GLY A 148 -5.86 -10.06 -11.98
N GLY A 149 -5.86 -8.78 -12.41
CA GLY A 149 -6.91 -8.22 -13.25
C GLY A 149 -8.24 -7.96 -12.51
N HIS A 150 -8.21 -7.84 -11.18
CA HIS A 150 -9.39 -7.61 -10.35
C HIS A 150 -9.66 -6.12 -10.08
N THR A 151 -8.84 -5.22 -10.64
CA THR A 151 -8.98 -3.76 -10.56
C THR A 151 -9.01 -3.15 -11.96
N THR A 152 -9.47 -1.89 -12.06
CA THR A 152 -9.39 -1.11 -13.31
C THR A 152 -8.04 -0.40 -13.47
N LEU A 153 -7.15 -0.51 -12.49
CA LEU A 153 -5.87 0.17 -12.47
C LEU A 153 -4.88 -0.49 -13.44
N PRO A 154 -4.27 0.28 -14.37
CA PRO A 154 -3.24 -0.25 -15.24
C PRO A 154 -1.98 -0.65 -14.46
N ALA A 155 -1.41 -1.81 -14.75
CA ALA A 155 -0.14 -2.23 -14.16
C ALA A 155 1.00 -1.22 -14.42
N ALA A 156 0.94 -0.49 -15.54
CA ALA A 156 1.90 0.55 -15.89
C ALA A 156 1.90 1.76 -14.96
N ASP A 157 0.84 1.97 -14.18
CA ASP A 157 0.77 3.04 -13.18
C ASP A 157 1.57 2.73 -11.92
N PHE A 158 2.05 1.49 -11.80
CA PHE A 158 2.80 1.04 -10.64
C PHE A 158 4.28 0.84 -10.98
N ARG A 159 5.14 1.32 -10.09
CA ARG A 159 6.58 1.09 -10.15
C ARG A 159 6.99 0.11 -9.07
N ARG A 160 7.64 -0.99 -9.47
CA ARG A 160 8.22 -1.95 -8.53
C ARG A 160 9.37 -1.30 -7.78
N VAL A 161 9.37 -1.43 -6.45
CA VAL A 161 10.41 -0.91 -5.55
C VAL A 161 10.81 -1.99 -4.54
N THR A 162 12.02 -1.88 -4.00
CA THR A 162 12.45 -2.67 -2.84
C THR A 162 12.51 -1.76 -1.65
N VAL A 163 11.65 -2.00 -0.68
CA VAL A 163 11.64 -1.28 0.60
C VAL A 163 12.67 -1.92 1.52
N ARG A 164 13.55 -1.10 2.07
CA ARG A 164 14.56 -1.49 3.07
C ARG A 164 14.46 -0.55 4.24
N GLU A 165 13.77 -1.00 5.27
CA GLU A 165 13.52 -0.22 6.48
C GLU A 165 13.81 -1.07 7.72
N LYS A 166 14.84 -0.68 8.47
CA LYS A 166 15.36 -1.45 9.60
C LYS A 166 15.66 -2.91 9.18
N GLU A 167 15.03 -3.86 9.85
CA GLU A 167 15.16 -5.31 9.57
C GLU A 167 14.26 -5.81 8.43
N CYS A 168 13.41 -4.95 7.86
CA CYS A 168 12.48 -5.32 6.80
C CYS A 168 13.09 -5.08 5.42
N GLU A 169 13.15 -6.13 4.60
CA GLU A 169 13.37 -6.02 3.16
C GLU A 169 12.18 -6.64 2.43
N ALA A 170 11.46 -5.84 1.65
CA ALA A 170 10.25 -6.28 0.98
C ALA A 170 10.10 -5.66 -0.41
N VAL A 171 9.55 -6.44 -1.34
CA VAL A 171 9.11 -5.93 -2.64
C VAL A 171 7.76 -5.25 -2.46
N ALA A 172 7.63 -4.07 -3.05
CA ALA A 172 6.38 -3.33 -3.04
C ALA A 172 6.18 -2.58 -4.38
N TRP A 173 4.99 -2.06 -4.58
CA TRP A 173 4.57 -1.39 -5.80
C TRP A 173 4.07 0.00 -5.48
N LEU A 174 4.79 0.99 -5.99
CA LEU A 174 4.52 2.41 -5.76
C LEU A 174 3.62 2.97 -6.85
N GLN A 175 2.57 3.65 -6.43
CA GLN A 175 1.70 4.45 -7.28
C GLN A 175 1.60 5.87 -6.73
N VAL A 176 1.57 6.87 -7.61
CA VAL A 176 1.19 8.24 -7.31
C VAL A 176 -0.02 8.55 -8.19
N PRO A 177 -1.24 8.45 -7.66
CA PRO A 177 -2.46 8.58 -8.47
C PRO A 177 -2.52 9.91 -9.24
N GLY A 178 -2.77 9.82 -10.54
CA GLY A 178 -2.82 10.98 -11.43
C GLY A 178 -1.45 11.46 -11.94
N HIS A 179 -0.37 10.73 -11.62
CA HIS A 179 0.97 11.00 -12.12
C HIS A 179 1.53 9.73 -12.77
N ALA A 180 2.25 9.90 -13.88
CA ALA A 180 2.89 8.77 -14.54
C ALA A 180 3.93 8.12 -13.61
N ALA A 181 3.99 6.78 -13.60
CA ALA A 181 5.06 6.07 -12.91
C ALA A 181 6.40 6.44 -13.56
N HIS A 182 7.20 7.24 -12.87
CA HIS A 182 8.56 7.53 -13.33
C HIS A 182 9.39 6.25 -13.16
N HIS A 183 9.56 5.52 -14.25
CA HIS A 183 10.59 4.49 -14.32
C HIS A 183 11.92 5.24 -14.43
N PRO A 184 12.88 5.05 -13.50
CA PRO A 184 14.23 5.54 -13.77
C PRO A 184 14.65 4.92 -15.10
N ALA A 185 15.04 5.76 -16.06
CA ALA A 185 15.58 5.29 -17.31
C ALA A 185 16.64 4.23 -16.94
N ALA A 186 16.48 3.01 -17.44
CA ALA A 186 17.47 1.98 -17.29
C ALA A 186 18.74 2.49 -17.99
N GLY A 187 19.62 3.09 -17.23
CA GLY A 187 20.98 3.45 -17.65
C GLY A 187 21.80 2.16 -17.75
N GLY A 188 21.44 1.33 -18.71
CA GLY A 188 22.24 0.20 -19.14
C GLY A 188 22.78 0.52 -20.53
N PRO A 189 23.99 0.03 -20.88
CA PRO A 189 24.54 0.21 -22.22
C PRO A 189 23.57 -0.37 -23.25
N ALA A 190 23.45 0.33 -24.38
CA ALA A 190 22.58 -0.04 -25.50
C ALA A 190 22.68 -1.55 -25.77
N ALA A 191 21.59 -2.26 -25.51
CA ALA A 191 21.51 -3.67 -25.88
C ALA A 191 21.57 -3.74 -27.41
N GLU A 192 22.64 -4.33 -27.90
CA GLU A 192 22.87 -4.75 -29.24
C GLU A 192 21.63 -5.54 -29.73
N ARG A 193 21.08 -5.14 -30.86
CA ARG A 193 19.90 -5.76 -31.47
C ARG A 193 20.18 -7.25 -31.70
N PRO A 194 19.37 -8.20 -31.17
CA PRO A 194 19.57 -9.61 -31.48
C PRO A 194 19.39 -9.86 -32.97
N GLN A 195 20.38 -10.44 -33.61
CA GLN A 195 20.26 -11.01 -34.97
C GLN A 195 19.34 -12.25 -34.88
N PRO A 196 18.53 -12.52 -35.89
CA PRO A 196 17.66 -13.70 -35.90
C PRO A 196 18.50 -14.99 -35.94
N PRO A 197 18.14 -16.01 -35.15
CA PRO A 197 18.83 -17.28 -35.18
C PRO A 197 18.52 -18.03 -36.47
N THR A 198 19.60 -18.55 -37.11
CA THR A 198 19.54 -19.54 -38.15
C THR A 198 19.07 -20.88 -37.59
N ASP A 199 18.26 -21.57 -38.39
CA ASP A 199 17.67 -22.88 -38.14
C ASP A 199 18.67 -23.95 -37.66
N GLY A 200 18.27 -24.69 -36.62
CA GLY A 200 18.93 -25.90 -36.17
C GLY A 200 17.97 -26.74 -35.30
N ALA A 201 17.75 -27.95 -35.72
CA ALA A 201 16.75 -28.95 -35.36
C ALA A 201 16.57 -29.33 -33.87
N PRO A 202 15.53 -30.13 -33.50
CA PRO A 202 14.89 -30.17 -32.19
C PRO A 202 15.61 -31.07 -31.19
N GLY A 203 15.80 -30.55 -29.98
CA GLY A 203 16.30 -31.31 -28.84
C GLY A 203 15.33 -31.24 -27.64
N ASP A 204 15.07 -32.37 -27.11
CA ASP A 204 14.20 -32.83 -26.04
C ASP A 204 13.86 -31.83 -24.93
N ALA A 205 12.54 -31.64 -24.69
CA ALA A 205 12.00 -30.94 -23.57
C ALA A 205 12.00 -31.84 -22.31
N SER A 206 13.00 -31.70 -21.46
CA SER A 206 12.97 -32.26 -20.12
C SER A 206 12.29 -31.26 -19.17
N ALA A 207 11.11 -31.62 -18.69
CA ALA A 207 10.34 -30.87 -17.70
C ALA A 207 11.11 -30.81 -16.38
N ALA A 208 11.53 -29.62 -15.97
CA ALA A 208 12.11 -29.38 -14.65
C ALA A 208 11.01 -29.47 -13.58
N ARG A 209 11.04 -30.57 -12.80
CA ARG A 209 10.27 -30.71 -11.57
C ARG A 209 10.98 -29.89 -10.49
N HIS A 210 10.29 -28.86 -9.97
CA HIS A 210 10.71 -28.18 -8.75
C HIS A 210 10.21 -28.96 -7.54
N ASP A 211 11.10 -29.68 -6.86
CA ASP A 211 10.84 -30.25 -5.53
C ASP A 211 10.91 -29.15 -4.47
N TYR A 212 9.75 -28.79 -3.91
CA TYR A 212 9.67 -27.99 -2.70
C TYR A 212 9.86 -28.87 -1.47
N ARG A 213 11.06 -28.89 -0.90
CA ARG A 213 11.29 -29.34 0.47
C ARG A 213 11.17 -28.12 1.39
N GLY A 214 9.99 -27.91 1.96
CA GLY A 214 9.77 -26.98 3.05
C GLY A 214 9.73 -27.73 4.37
N GLU A 215 10.72 -27.51 5.25
CA GLU A 215 10.65 -27.94 6.63
C GLU A 215 9.79 -27.00 7.45
N GLN A 216 8.88 -27.64 8.23
CA GLN A 216 8.07 -27.11 9.33
C GLN A 216 7.00 -26.09 9.01
N ILE A 217 5.82 -26.62 8.74
CA ILE A 217 4.54 -25.92 8.95
C ILE A 217 4.17 -26.15 10.42
N SER A 218 4.30 -25.15 11.28
CA SER A 218 3.73 -25.17 12.63
C SER A 218 2.25 -24.88 12.55
N VAL A 219 1.41 -25.92 12.63
CA VAL A 219 -0.04 -25.79 12.75
C VAL A 219 -0.38 -25.55 14.22
N ASN A 220 -0.67 -24.32 14.62
CA ASN A 220 -1.26 -24.04 15.92
C ASN A 220 -2.73 -24.43 15.90
N HIS A 221 -3.09 -25.47 16.62
CA HIS A 221 -4.48 -25.87 16.86
C HIS A 221 -5.11 -24.92 17.90
N PHE A 222 -6.00 -24.04 17.45
CA PHE A 222 -6.88 -23.31 18.35
C PHE A 222 -8.14 -24.15 18.61
N THR A 223 -8.47 -24.42 19.88
CA THR A 223 -9.62 -25.22 20.32
C THR A 223 -10.90 -24.40 20.50
N ALA A 224 -10.99 -23.21 19.93
CA ALA A 224 -12.23 -22.41 19.85
C ALA A 224 -12.36 -21.83 18.43
N PRO A 225 -13.57 -21.73 17.86
CA PRO A 225 -13.75 -21.13 16.54
C PRO A 225 -13.56 -19.61 16.64
N VAL A 226 -12.35 -19.16 16.31
CA VAL A 226 -12.07 -17.74 16.08
C VAL A 226 -12.03 -17.56 14.57
N ASP A 227 -13.03 -16.85 14.04
CA ASP A 227 -13.11 -16.55 12.62
C ASP A 227 -12.10 -15.42 12.30
N LEU A 228 -10.86 -15.82 11.99
CA LEU A 228 -9.74 -14.91 11.68
C LEU A 228 -9.65 -14.65 10.17
N ARG A 229 -10.69 -14.10 9.58
CA ARG A 229 -10.63 -13.53 8.24
C ARG A 229 -10.29 -12.05 8.34
N GLY A 230 -9.03 -11.73 8.56
CA GLY A 230 -8.59 -10.34 8.66
C GLY A 230 -7.54 -9.97 7.61
N GLY A 231 -7.84 -9.00 6.75
CA GLY A 231 -6.86 -8.31 5.93
C GLY A 231 -6.42 -7.00 6.59
N VAL A 232 -5.15 -6.64 6.47
CA VAL A 232 -4.64 -5.38 6.99
C VAL A 232 -4.49 -4.38 5.86
N VAL A 233 -5.27 -3.30 5.94
CA VAL A 233 -4.97 -2.06 5.24
C VAL A 233 -4.23 -1.19 6.24
N GLY A 234 -2.91 -1.17 6.12
CA GLY A 234 -2.10 -0.58 7.15
C GLY A 234 -1.70 0.85 6.87
N PHE A 235 -1.79 1.61 7.91
CA PHE A 235 -1.42 3.00 7.96
C PHE A 235 -0.61 3.19 9.26
N GLY A 236 0.71 3.35 9.18
CA GLY A 236 1.52 3.50 10.36
C GLY A 236 2.72 4.41 10.17
N SER A 237 3.03 5.31 11.09
CA SER A 237 4.27 6.08 11.09
C SER A 237 5.28 5.53 12.10
N ALA A 238 6.55 5.61 11.76
CA ALA A 238 7.61 5.48 12.73
C ALA A 238 8.00 6.88 13.18
N GLY A 239 7.58 7.26 14.38
CA GLY A 239 8.20 8.36 15.09
C GLY A 239 9.56 7.88 15.60
N GLY A 240 10.63 8.48 15.15
CA GLY A 240 11.94 8.42 15.78
C GLY A 240 12.16 9.63 16.65
#